data_b06fd2adada86653b2afef7fbd02234e
#
_entry.id   b06fd2adada86653b2afef7fbd02234e
#
_cell.length_a   1.000
_cell.length_b   1.000
_cell.length_c   1.000
_cell.angle_alpha   90.00
_cell.angle_beta   90.00
_cell.angle_gamma   90.00
#
_symmetry.space_group_name_H-M   'P 1'
#
loop_
_entity.id
_entity.type
_entity.pdbx_description
1 polymer ?
#
loop_
_entity_poly.entity_id
_entity_poly.type
_entity_poly.pdbx_seq_one_letter_code
_entity_poly.pdbx_strand_id
1 'polypeptide(L)'
;MIEVEKIINEFQPISLNEMDEVKLMSRNDTKFAFRSSKLPQLLNQMYPFYRVLSIDGLKIHDYKSLYFDTKERKFYLDHHNRRVNRNKIRFREYVGSKLTFLEIKLKNNKGRTIKKRTKVKKINEHLSEENKSYIKKVIGHDIEVEAKQWINFSRVTFVHIKDKERLTMDLNLTYHDKNDKGDLKKIIIAEVKQEKMSRKSDFMRIAKQLSILPIRISKYCISTLKLNPVVKSNRFKEKVLFLNKLISN
;
A
#
# COMPACT_ATOMS: atom_id res chain seq x y z
N MET A 1 -14.55 -12.76 -7.01
CA MET A 1 -13.11 -12.93 -7.41
C MET A 1 -13.00 -13.38 -8.87
N ILE A 2 -13.62 -14.49 -9.28
CA ILE A 2 -13.56 -15.01 -10.67
C ILE A 2 -13.95 -13.95 -11.71
N GLU A 3 -15.03 -13.22 -11.48
CA GLU A 3 -15.47 -12.11 -12.35
C GLU A 3 -14.43 -10.98 -12.45
N VAL A 4 -13.87 -10.57 -11.32
CA VAL A 4 -12.83 -9.51 -11.28
C VAL A 4 -11.58 -9.94 -12.04
N GLU A 5 -11.14 -11.20 -11.87
CA GLU A 5 -10.00 -11.74 -12.59
C GLU A 5 -10.24 -11.78 -14.10
N LYS A 6 -11.44 -12.17 -14.53
CA LYS A 6 -11.82 -12.13 -15.96
C LYS A 6 -11.69 -10.71 -16.52
N ILE A 7 -12.29 -9.72 -15.86
CA ILE A 7 -12.20 -8.32 -16.31
C ILE A 7 -10.74 -7.83 -16.34
N ILE A 8 -9.93 -8.13 -15.31
CA ILE A 8 -8.51 -7.74 -15.28
C ILE A 8 -7.74 -8.38 -16.45
N ASN A 9 -8.09 -9.62 -16.82
CA ASN A 9 -7.42 -10.33 -17.91
C ASN A 9 -7.74 -9.75 -19.30
N GLU A 10 -8.82 -9.01 -19.46
CA GLU A 10 -9.15 -8.31 -20.70
C GLU A 10 -8.27 -7.06 -20.94
N PHE A 11 -7.76 -6.41 -19.89
CA PHE A 11 -6.89 -5.25 -20.05
C PHE A 11 -5.63 -5.58 -20.85
N GLN A 12 -5.24 -4.67 -21.73
CA GLN A 12 -3.98 -4.78 -22.45
C GLN A 12 -2.80 -4.82 -21.47
N PRO A 13 -1.86 -5.76 -21.62
CA PRO A 13 -0.72 -5.85 -20.73
C PRO A 13 0.30 -4.74 -20.99
N ILE A 14 1.02 -4.36 -19.94
CA ILE A 14 2.25 -3.57 -20.01
C ILE A 14 3.34 -4.31 -19.23
N SER A 15 4.55 -4.38 -19.79
CA SER A 15 5.69 -5.01 -19.14
C SER A 15 6.30 -4.12 -18.05
N LEU A 16 7.13 -4.71 -17.19
CA LEU A 16 7.83 -3.98 -16.14
C LEU A 16 8.80 -2.93 -16.73
N ASN A 17 9.46 -3.26 -17.85
CA ASN A 17 10.40 -2.35 -18.53
C ASN A 17 9.66 -1.12 -19.10
N GLU A 18 8.58 -1.33 -19.85
CA GLU A 18 7.74 -0.23 -20.37
C GLU A 18 7.18 0.63 -19.21
N MET A 19 6.78 0.03 -18.09
CA MET A 19 6.29 0.77 -16.93
C MET A 19 7.38 1.62 -16.27
N ASP A 20 8.63 1.18 -16.34
CA ASP A 20 9.78 1.91 -15.76
C ASP A 20 10.13 3.17 -16.59
N GLU A 21 9.78 3.23 -17.86
CA GLU A 21 9.89 4.45 -18.69
C GLU A 21 8.94 5.55 -18.21
N VAL A 22 7.82 5.18 -17.57
CA VAL A 22 6.86 6.11 -16.94
C VAL A 22 7.27 6.41 -15.49
N LYS A 23 8.58 6.64 -15.24
CA LYS A 23 9.07 6.99 -13.88
C LYS A 23 8.56 8.36 -13.44
N LEU A 24 7.80 8.36 -12.36
CA LEU A 24 7.37 9.56 -11.66
C LEU A 24 8.44 9.99 -10.66
N MET A 25 9.35 10.87 -11.07
CA MET A 25 10.45 11.39 -10.22
C MET A 25 9.93 12.19 -9.04
N SER A 26 9.03 13.12 -9.28
CA SER A 26 8.25 13.84 -8.27
C SER A 26 6.78 13.44 -8.44
N ARG A 27 6.07 13.10 -7.34
CA ARG A 27 4.70 12.62 -7.47
C ARG A 27 3.82 12.97 -6.31
N ASN A 28 2.55 13.09 -6.63
CA ASN A 28 1.46 13.17 -5.66
C ASN A 28 0.74 11.81 -5.58
N ASP A 29 0.60 11.30 -4.37
CA ASP A 29 -0.06 10.03 -4.10
C ASP A 29 -1.44 10.32 -3.48
N THR A 30 -2.53 9.98 -4.20
CA THR A 30 -3.90 10.07 -3.69
C THR A 30 -4.46 8.68 -3.43
N LYS A 31 -5.01 8.45 -2.24
CA LYS A 31 -5.54 7.15 -1.83
C LYS A 31 -7.05 7.14 -1.74
N PHE A 32 -7.61 5.97 -1.99
CA PHE A 32 -9.04 5.67 -1.93
C PHE A 32 -9.25 4.36 -1.20
N ALA A 33 -10.39 4.23 -0.52
CA ALA A 33 -10.86 2.96 0.00
C ALA A 33 -12.34 2.83 -0.34
N PHE A 34 -12.73 1.68 -0.88
CA PHE A 34 -14.09 1.42 -1.33
C PHE A 34 -14.41 -0.07 -1.25
N ARG A 35 -15.69 -0.40 -1.34
CA ARG A 35 -16.15 -1.80 -1.31
C ARG A 35 -15.70 -2.57 -2.53
N SER A 36 -15.33 -3.82 -2.34
CA SER A 36 -14.99 -4.74 -3.42
C SER A 36 -16.14 -4.94 -4.42
N SER A 37 -17.39 -4.78 -4.00
CA SER A 37 -18.58 -4.85 -4.89
C SER A 37 -18.59 -3.78 -5.99
N LYS A 38 -17.92 -2.64 -5.78
CA LYS A 38 -17.80 -1.59 -6.81
C LYS A 38 -16.69 -1.86 -7.82
N LEU A 39 -15.83 -2.86 -7.57
CA LEU A 39 -14.64 -3.09 -8.38
C LEU A 39 -14.95 -3.50 -9.82
N PRO A 40 -15.91 -4.41 -10.12
CA PRO A 40 -16.24 -4.76 -11.51
C PRO A 40 -16.66 -3.54 -12.33
N GLN A 41 -17.59 -2.73 -11.81
CA GLN A 41 -18.06 -1.51 -12.49
C GLN A 41 -16.92 -0.49 -12.70
N LEU A 42 -16.06 -0.30 -11.70
CA LEU A 42 -14.89 0.58 -11.79
C LEU A 42 -13.93 0.11 -12.89
N LEU A 43 -13.61 -1.18 -12.94
CA LEU A 43 -12.70 -1.77 -13.93
C LEU A 43 -13.26 -1.62 -15.34
N ASN A 44 -14.55 -1.91 -15.57
CA ASN A 44 -15.18 -1.77 -16.87
C ASN A 44 -15.09 -0.32 -17.39
N GLN A 45 -15.30 0.67 -16.52
CA GLN A 45 -15.17 2.08 -16.90
C GLN A 45 -13.71 2.50 -17.12
N MET A 46 -12.75 1.84 -16.49
CA MET A 46 -11.32 2.12 -16.64
C MET A 46 -10.71 1.48 -17.89
N TYR A 47 -11.33 0.45 -18.42
CA TYR A 47 -10.80 -0.37 -19.52
C TYR A 47 -10.27 0.43 -20.72
N PRO A 48 -10.95 1.49 -21.23
CA PRO A 48 -10.46 2.26 -22.37
C PRO A 48 -9.21 3.11 -22.10
N PHE A 49 -8.85 3.32 -20.82
CA PHE A 49 -7.86 4.31 -20.43
C PHE A 49 -6.59 3.72 -19.82
N TYR A 50 -6.61 2.43 -19.47
CA TYR A 50 -5.50 1.83 -18.72
C TYR A 50 -5.03 0.52 -19.33
N ARG A 51 -3.72 0.30 -19.20
CA ARG A 51 -3.07 -1.01 -19.38
C ARG A 51 -2.75 -1.59 -18.01
N VAL A 52 -2.61 -2.90 -17.89
CA VAL A 52 -2.34 -3.60 -16.64
C VAL A 52 -0.93 -4.20 -16.66
N LEU A 53 -0.17 -4.02 -15.57
CA LEU A 53 1.15 -4.64 -15.42
C LEU A 53 1.03 -6.17 -15.46
N SER A 54 1.74 -6.78 -16.38
CA SER A 54 1.89 -8.22 -16.49
C SER A 54 3.35 -8.62 -16.29
N ILE A 55 3.59 -9.55 -15.37
CA ILE A 55 4.91 -10.14 -15.10
C ILE A 55 4.73 -11.65 -15.21
N ASP A 56 5.45 -12.29 -16.12
CA ASP A 56 5.35 -13.73 -16.38
C ASP A 56 3.89 -14.19 -16.65
N GLY A 57 3.13 -13.35 -17.38
CA GLY A 57 1.72 -13.60 -17.69
C GLY A 57 0.74 -13.27 -16.55
N LEU A 58 1.21 -13.04 -15.33
CA LEU A 58 0.37 -12.71 -14.19
C LEU A 58 0.09 -11.20 -14.14
N LYS A 59 -1.18 -10.83 -13.90
CA LYS A 59 -1.65 -9.46 -13.76
C LYS A 59 -2.02 -9.09 -12.31
N ILE A 60 -2.12 -10.08 -11.45
CA ILE A 60 -2.37 -9.95 -10.01
C ILE A 60 -1.15 -10.49 -9.28
N HIS A 61 -0.57 -9.69 -8.41
CA HIS A 61 0.70 -10.01 -7.75
C HIS A 61 0.52 -10.01 -6.23
N ASP A 62 0.94 -11.08 -5.58
CA ASP A 62 0.84 -11.23 -4.13
C ASP A 62 2.03 -10.63 -3.41
N TYR A 63 1.74 -9.97 -2.31
CA TYR A 63 2.70 -9.30 -1.44
C TYR A 63 2.55 -9.78 -0.01
N LYS A 64 3.67 -10.16 0.61
CA LYS A 64 3.79 -10.36 2.05
C LYS A 64 4.66 -9.27 2.64
N SER A 65 4.24 -8.69 3.75
CA SER A 65 5.01 -7.64 4.39
C SER A 65 4.98 -7.79 5.91
N LEU A 66 6.16 -7.89 6.52
CA LEU A 66 6.35 -7.88 7.97
C LEU A 66 6.78 -6.48 8.39
N TYR A 67 6.00 -5.81 9.21
CA TYR A 67 6.28 -4.48 9.72
C TYR A 67 7.00 -4.51 11.06
N PHE A 68 7.97 -3.62 11.20
CA PHE A 68 8.73 -3.39 12.42
C PHE A 68 8.38 -2.05 13.03
N ASP A 69 8.37 -1.99 14.36
CA ASP A 69 8.24 -0.78 15.16
C ASP A 69 8.99 -0.93 16.48
N THR A 70 9.18 0.14 17.23
CA THR A 70 9.73 0.04 18.58
C THR A 70 8.77 -0.72 19.50
N LYS A 71 9.26 -1.15 20.66
CA LYS A 71 8.44 -1.81 21.69
C LYS A 71 7.17 -1.01 21.98
N GLU A 72 7.28 0.31 22.13
CA GLU A 72 6.22 1.26 22.44
C GLU A 72 5.43 1.73 21.20
N ARG A 73 5.67 1.14 20.01
CA ARG A 73 5.03 1.50 18.74
C ARG A 73 5.23 2.98 18.35
N LYS A 74 6.44 3.49 18.50
CA LYS A 74 6.79 4.88 18.21
C LYS A 74 6.40 5.31 16.78
N PHE A 75 6.65 4.48 15.76
CA PHE A 75 6.31 4.84 14.38
C PHE A 75 4.80 4.92 14.15
N TYR A 76 4.03 4.05 14.81
CA TYR A 76 2.58 4.14 14.84
C TYR A 76 2.12 5.44 15.52
N LEU A 77 2.65 5.74 16.70
CA LEU A 77 2.31 6.95 17.47
C LEU A 77 2.71 8.23 16.72
N ASP A 78 3.88 8.28 16.09
CA ASP A 78 4.31 9.40 15.26
C ASP A 78 3.33 9.62 14.09
N HIS A 79 2.82 8.54 13.49
CA HIS A 79 1.82 8.64 12.45
C HIS A 79 0.47 9.11 12.99
N HIS A 80 0.01 8.57 14.12
CA HIS A 80 -1.21 8.96 14.80
C HIS A 80 -1.16 10.44 15.20
N ASN A 81 -0.06 10.88 15.80
CA ASN A 81 0.13 12.25 16.27
C ASN A 81 0.47 13.25 15.15
N ARG A 82 0.48 12.80 13.87
CA ARG A 82 0.80 13.63 12.70
C ARG A 82 2.20 14.27 12.76
N ARG A 83 3.16 13.62 13.44
CA ARG A 83 4.54 14.11 13.48
C ARG A 83 5.08 14.27 12.06
N VAL A 84 5.85 15.32 11.81
CA VAL A 84 6.42 15.59 10.48
C VAL A 84 7.47 14.53 10.11
N ASN A 85 8.36 14.19 11.03
CA ASN A 85 9.34 13.13 10.83
C ASN A 85 8.72 11.78 11.25
N ARG A 86 8.62 10.86 10.30
CA ARG A 86 7.98 9.55 10.52
C ARG A 86 8.67 8.46 9.74
N ASN A 87 8.86 7.35 10.40
CA ASN A 87 9.49 6.17 9.81
C ASN A 87 8.47 5.05 9.60
N LYS A 88 8.77 4.17 8.64
CA LYS A 88 8.17 2.85 8.50
C LYS A 88 9.25 1.91 8.04
N ILE A 89 9.39 0.80 8.73
CA ILE A 89 10.34 -0.25 8.42
C ILE A 89 9.54 -1.53 8.17
N ARG A 90 9.89 -2.25 7.09
CA ARG A 90 9.28 -3.54 6.81
C ARG A 90 10.18 -4.40 5.93
N PHE A 91 10.07 -5.68 6.08
CA PHE A 91 10.38 -6.59 4.99
C PHE A 91 9.19 -6.66 4.03
N ARG A 92 9.49 -6.83 2.76
CA ARG A 92 8.49 -7.08 1.74
C ARG A 92 8.96 -8.15 0.76
N GLU A 93 8.16 -9.17 0.60
CA GLU A 93 8.30 -10.20 -0.41
C GLU A 93 7.31 -9.95 -1.55
N TYR A 94 7.80 -10.06 -2.77
CA TYR A 94 7.06 -10.13 -4.01
C TYR A 94 6.94 -11.62 -4.35
N VAL A 95 5.83 -12.24 -3.99
CA VAL A 95 5.70 -13.71 -3.93
C VAL A 95 6.03 -14.38 -5.28
N GLY A 96 5.49 -13.86 -6.40
CA GLY A 96 5.72 -14.42 -7.73
C GLY A 96 7.19 -14.42 -8.16
N SER A 97 7.93 -13.32 -7.90
CA SER A 97 9.34 -13.18 -8.27
C SER A 97 10.30 -13.68 -7.20
N LYS A 98 9.81 -14.11 -6.03
CA LYS A 98 10.61 -14.50 -4.84
C LYS A 98 11.62 -13.43 -4.40
N LEU A 99 11.40 -12.17 -4.79
CA LEU A 99 12.25 -11.06 -4.41
C LEU A 99 11.82 -10.50 -3.05
N THR A 100 12.77 -10.40 -2.14
CA THR A 100 12.52 -9.83 -0.81
C THR A 100 13.40 -8.62 -0.55
N PHE A 101 12.82 -7.58 0.05
CA PHE A 101 13.51 -6.34 0.37
C PHE A 101 13.23 -5.91 1.81
N LEU A 102 14.26 -5.39 2.48
CA LEU A 102 14.11 -4.51 3.63
C LEU A 102 13.84 -3.10 3.10
N GLU A 103 12.66 -2.56 3.38
CA GLU A 103 12.22 -1.25 2.93
C GLU A 103 12.07 -0.29 4.12
N ILE A 104 12.70 0.88 4.00
CA ILE A 104 12.58 1.97 4.97
C ILE A 104 11.96 3.17 4.27
N LYS A 105 10.90 3.70 4.85
CA LYS A 105 10.22 4.90 4.35
C LYS A 105 10.31 6.00 5.40
N LEU A 106 11.00 7.08 5.05
CA LEU A 106 11.15 8.27 5.88
C LEU A 106 10.27 9.38 5.32
N LYS A 107 9.50 10.04 6.16
CA LYS A 107 8.89 11.32 5.82
C LYS A 107 9.59 12.39 6.63
N ASN A 108 10.15 13.41 5.97
CA ASN A 108 10.87 14.50 6.61
C ASN A 108 9.99 15.75 6.79
N ASN A 109 10.53 16.75 7.50
CA ASN A 109 9.89 18.05 7.77
C ASN A 109 9.62 18.88 6.50
N LYS A 110 10.36 18.63 5.40
CA LYS A 110 10.12 19.26 4.08
C LYS A 110 8.97 18.61 3.31
N GLY A 111 8.17 17.75 3.94
CA GLY A 111 7.04 17.03 3.32
C GLY A 111 7.44 15.91 2.36
N ARG A 112 8.73 15.76 2.08
CA ARG A 112 9.24 14.71 1.17
C ARG A 112 9.21 13.35 1.82
N THR A 113 8.92 12.34 1.02
CA THR A 113 9.01 10.93 1.41
C THR A 113 10.18 10.29 0.69
N ILE A 114 11.17 9.84 1.47
CA ILE A 114 12.34 9.11 0.97
C ILE A 114 12.08 7.63 1.20
N LYS A 115 12.24 6.82 0.17
CA LYS A 115 12.18 5.36 0.25
C LYS A 115 13.56 4.80 -0.08
N LYS A 116 14.12 4.05 0.86
CA LYS A 116 15.35 3.25 0.67
C LYS A 116 15.00 1.77 0.80
N ARG A 117 15.67 0.92 0.03
CA ARG A 117 15.51 -0.53 0.12
C ARG A 117 16.82 -1.24 -0.17
N THR A 118 17.02 -2.36 0.48
CA THR A 118 18.08 -3.32 0.19
C THR A 118 17.49 -4.71 -0.02
N LYS A 119 18.06 -5.50 -0.92
CA LYS A 119 17.64 -6.87 -1.17
C LYS A 119 18.08 -7.76 -0.01
N VAL A 120 17.24 -8.68 0.42
CA VAL A 120 17.52 -9.68 1.45
C VAL A 120 17.12 -11.06 0.95
N LYS A 121 17.67 -12.11 1.55
CA LYS A 121 17.36 -13.51 1.13
C LYS A 121 15.91 -13.88 1.40
N LYS A 122 15.39 -13.58 2.58
CA LYS A 122 14.02 -13.90 3.03
C LYS A 122 13.56 -12.96 4.12
N ILE A 123 12.25 -12.95 4.38
CA ILE A 123 11.70 -12.27 5.57
C ILE A 123 12.12 -13.04 6.82
N ASN A 124 12.56 -12.31 7.84
CA ASN A 124 12.86 -12.85 9.15
C ASN A 124 12.22 -11.96 10.23
N GLU A 125 11.69 -12.55 11.29
CA GLU A 125 11.15 -11.80 12.44
C GLU A 125 12.26 -11.14 13.27
N HIS A 126 13.47 -11.67 13.21
CA HIS A 126 14.66 -11.09 13.84
C HIS A 126 15.54 -10.40 12.80
N LEU A 127 15.95 -9.18 13.10
CA LEU A 127 16.87 -8.42 12.26
C LEU A 127 18.30 -8.93 12.46
N SER A 128 19.00 -9.25 11.37
CA SER A 128 20.45 -9.50 11.40
C SER A 128 21.21 -8.20 11.69
N GLU A 129 22.48 -8.31 12.10
CA GLU A 129 23.34 -7.15 12.32
C GLU A 129 23.49 -6.29 11.04
N GLU A 130 23.55 -6.93 9.88
CA GLU A 130 23.54 -6.23 8.58
C GLU A 130 22.28 -5.39 8.40
N ASN A 131 21.10 -5.95 8.73
CA ASN A 131 19.83 -5.24 8.64
C ASN A 131 19.75 -4.08 9.64
N LYS A 132 20.22 -4.26 10.87
CA LYS A 132 20.30 -3.20 11.88
C LYS A 132 21.24 -2.08 11.43
N SER A 133 22.43 -2.42 10.92
CA SER A 133 23.37 -1.47 10.35
C SER A 133 22.77 -0.68 9.18
N TYR A 134 22.04 -1.35 8.27
CA TYR A 134 21.36 -0.67 7.19
C TYR A 134 20.26 0.28 7.70
N ILE A 135 19.48 -0.13 8.71
CA ILE A 135 18.47 0.73 9.34
C ILE A 135 19.12 1.97 9.96
N LYS A 136 20.19 1.80 10.75
CA LYS A 136 20.99 2.88 11.34
C LYS A 136 21.49 3.86 10.28
N LYS A 137 22.10 3.34 9.20
CA LYS A 137 22.58 4.17 8.08
C LYS A 137 21.49 5.01 7.44
N VAL A 138 20.29 4.44 7.30
CA VAL A 138 19.16 5.15 6.62
C VAL A 138 18.46 6.13 7.54
N ILE A 139 18.27 5.78 8.81
CA ILE A 139 17.57 6.62 9.81
C ILE A 139 18.51 7.68 10.41
N GLY A 140 19.81 7.40 10.49
CA GLY A 140 20.83 8.31 10.99
C GLY A 140 21.19 8.12 12.47
N HIS A 141 20.56 7.17 13.17
CA HIS A 141 20.86 6.83 14.56
C HIS A 141 20.47 5.38 14.86
N ASP A 142 20.94 4.87 15.98
CA ASP A 142 20.53 3.55 16.47
C ASP A 142 19.05 3.58 16.89
N ILE A 143 18.34 2.54 16.57
CA ILE A 143 16.96 2.33 16.96
C ILE A 143 16.65 0.86 17.10
N GLU A 144 16.15 0.48 18.27
CA GLU A 144 15.66 -0.85 18.51
C GLU A 144 14.25 -1.00 17.95
N VAL A 145 14.06 -1.99 17.09
CA VAL A 145 12.76 -2.33 16.51
C VAL A 145 12.56 -3.84 16.50
N GLU A 146 11.34 -4.25 16.66
CA GLU A 146 10.91 -5.65 16.66
C GLU A 146 9.78 -5.88 15.67
N ALA A 147 9.63 -7.11 15.21
CA ALA A 147 8.52 -7.51 14.35
C ALA A 147 7.18 -7.31 15.06
N LYS A 148 6.26 -6.60 14.44
CA LYS A 148 4.97 -6.26 15.03
C LYS A 148 3.80 -6.97 14.38
N GLN A 149 3.75 -6.99 13.05
CA GLN A 149 2.61 -7.55 12.34
C GLN A 149 2.89 -7.79 10.87
N TRP A 150 2.23 -8.80 10.35
CA TRP A 150 2.15 -9.11 8.95
C TRP A 150 0.99 -8.38 8.28
N ILE A 151 1.19 -7.98 7.04
CA ILE A 151 0.15 -7.44 6.17
C ILE A 151 0.35 -8.01 4.78
N ASN A 152 -0.61 -8.82 4.33
CA ASN A 152 -0.57 -9.48 3.03
C ASN A 152 -1.73 -8.97 2.17
N PHE A 153 -1.51 -8.91 0.87
CA PHE A 153 -2.53 -8.47 -0.09
C PHE A 153 -2.13 -8.84 -1.51
N SER A 154 -3.12 -8.94 -2.38
CA SER A 154 -2.92 -9.06 -3.82
C SER A 154 -2.98 -7.69 -4.47
N ARG A 155 -2.13 -7.39 -5.43
CA ARG A 155 -2.06 -6.08 -6.09
C ARG A 155 -2.23 -6.18 -7.58
N VAL A 156 -3.07 -5.32 -8.12
CA VAL A 156 -3.13 -5.00 -9.54
C VAL A 156 -2.51 -3.63 -9.75
N THR A 157 -1.67 -3.49 -10.76
CA THR A 157 -1.06 -2.20 -11.12
C THR A 157 -1.49 -1.81 -12.51
N PHE A 158 -2.09 -0.63 -12.64
CA PHE A 158 -2.52 -0.05 -13.90
C PHE A 158 -1.64 1.14 -14.25
N VAL A 159 -1.42 1.34 -15.55
CA VAL A 159 -0.72 2.50 -16.11
C VAL A 159 -1.65 3.14 -17.12
N HIS A 160 -1.84 4.45 -17.04
CA HIS A 160 -2.66 5.19 -17.97
C HIS A 160 -2.02 5.20 -19.36
N ILE A 161 -2.82 5.05 -20.41
CA ILE A 161 -2.33 4.90 -21.79
C ILE A 161 -1.64 6.18 -22.28
N LYS A 162 -2.15 7.36 -21.90
CA LYS A 162 -1.67 8.67 -22.40
C LYS A 162 -0.92 9.47 -21.34
N ASP A 163 -1.38 9.45 -20.11
CA ASP A 163 -0.87 10.30 -19.04
C ASP A 163 0.19 9.61 -18.20
N LYS A 164 1.09 10.37 -17.59
CA LYS A 164 2.02 9.89 -16.58
C LYS A 164 1.30 9.63 -15.26
N GLU A 165 0.43 8.64 -15.28
CA GLU A 165 -0.33 8.19 -14.13
C GLU A 165 -0.18 6.70 -13.92
N ARG A 166 0.02 6.30 -12.67
CA ARG A 166 0.02 4.91 -12.24
C ARG A 166 -0.96 4.71 -11.10
N LEU A 167 -1.79 3.71 -11.22
CA LEU A 167 -2.77 3.31 -10.22
C LEU A 167 -2.43 1.93 -9.70
N THR A 168 -2.47 1.74 -8.39
CA THR A 168 -2.37 0.43 -7.76
C THR A 168 -3.64 0.15 -6.97
N MET A 169 -4.18 -1.05 -7.08
CA MET A 169 -5.30 -1.53 -6.28
C MET A 169 -4.87 -2.74 -5.47
N ASP A 170 -5.05 -2.66 -4.16
CA ASP A 170 -4.73 -3.73 -3.22
C ASP A 170 -6.03 -4.41 -2.78
N LEU A 171 -6.10 -5.70 -3.06
CA LEU A 171 -7.22 -6.60 -2.83
C LEU A 171 -6.86 -7.63 -1.75
N ASN A 172 -7.86 -8.30 -1.20
CA ASN A 172 -7.67 -9.45 -0.29
C ASN A 172 -6.74 -9.15 0.89
N LEU A 173 -6.80 -7.93 1.42
CA LEU A 173 -5.92 -7.52 2.50
C LEU A 173 -6.21 -8.32 3.76
N THR A 174 -5.19 -9.00 4.26
CA THR A 174 -5.18 -9.70 5.54
C THR A 174 -4.06 -9.17 6.42
N TYR A 175 -4.22 -9.29 7.73
CA TYR A 175 -3.20 -8.91 8.69
C TYR A 175 -3.25 -9.83 9.90
N HIS A 176 -2.09 -10.06 10.51
CA HIS A 176 -1.98 -10.83 11.75
C HIS A 176 -0.72 -10.44 12.51
N ASP A 177 -0.73 -10.70 13.79
CA ASP A 177 0.44 -10.73 14.66
C ASP A 177 0.53 -12.11 15.35
N LYS A 178 1.23 -12.19 16.48
CA LYS A 178 1.39 -13.44 17.23
C LYS A 178 0.09 -13.88 17.91
N ASN A 179 -0.80 -12.94 18.23
CA ASN A 179 -1.96 -13.17 19.08
C ASN A 179 -3.29 -13.15 18.32
N ASP A 180 -3.38 -12.34 17.25
CA ASP A 180 -4.65 -12.08 16.58
C ASP A 180 -4.49 -11.94 15.06
N LYS A 181 -5.60 -12.08 14.36
CA LYS A 181 -5.68 -11.96 12.89
C LYS A 181 -6.98 -11.28 12.48
N GLY A 182 -6.95 -10.71 11.28
CA GLY A 182 -8.15 -10.12 10.68
C GLY A 182 -7.95 -9.81 9.20
N ASP A 183 -8.98 -9.27 8.60
CA ASP A 183 -8.93 -8.90 7.18
C ASP A 183 -9.73 -7.64 6.85
N LEU A 184 -9.51 -7.16 5.64
CA LEU A 184 -10.27 -6.13 4.96
C LEU A 184 -10.61 -6.59 3.52
N LYS A 185 -10.95 -7.88 3.35
CA LYS A 185 -11.20 -8.49 2.03
C LYS A 185 -12.34 -7.81 1.26
N LYS A 186 -13.33 -7.27 1.99
CA LYS A 186 -14.44 -6.49 1.39
C LYS A 186 -14.05 -5.08 0.96
N ILE A 187 -12.80 -4.66 1.20
CA ILE A 187 -12.33 -3.30 0.92
C ILE A 187 -11.16 -3.35 -0.06
N ILE A 188 -11.25 -2.54 -1.11
CA ILE A 188 -10.15 -2.26 -2.02
C ILE A 188 -9.45 -0.98 -1.55
N ILE A 189 -8.12 -1.01 -1.51
CA ILE A 189 -7.32 0.19 -1.27
C ILE A 189 -6.61 0.56 -2.56
N ALA A 190 -7.06 1.64 -3.21
CA ALA A 190 -6.43 2.16 -4.41
C ALA A 190 -5.48 3.33 -4.09
N GLU A 191 -4.42 3.48 -4.88
CA GLU A 191 -3.48 4.59 -4.80
C GLU A 191 -3.12 5.07 -6.20
N VAL A 192 -3.55 6.29 -6.51
CA VAL A 192 -3.19 6.99 -7.76
C VAL A 192 -1.90 7.76 -7.52
N LYS A 193 -0.97 7.62 -8.45
CA LYS A 193 0.32 8.33 -8.47
C LYS A 193 0.41 9.15 -9.73
N GLN A 194 0.52 10.46 -9.58
CA GLN A 194 0.60 11.43 -10.67
C GLN A 194 1.81 12.34 -10.47
N GLU A 195 2.43 12.80 -11.54
CA GLU A 195 3.49 13.80 -11.48
C GLU A 195 2.97 15.12 -10.93
N LYS A 196 1.87 15.61 -11.50
CA LYS A 196 1.10 16.74 -10.98
C LYS A 196 -0.31 16.24 -10.65
N MET A 197 -0.82 16.64 -9.49
CA MET A 197 -2.18 16.27 -9.11
C MET A 197 -3.19 16.81 -10.12
N SER A 198 -3.89 15.93 -10.80
CA SER A 198 -4.98 16.25 -11.71
C SER A 198 -6.27 15.61 -11.25
N ARG A 199 -7.28 16.43 -10.97
CA ARG A 199 -8.65 15.97 -10.71
C ARG A 199 -9.39 15.55 -12.00
N LYS A 200 -8.80 15.86 -13.16
CA LYS A 200 -9.36 15.54 -14.48
C LYS A 200 -8.92 14.18 -15.01
N SER A 201 -8.03 13.44 -14.28
CA SER A 201 -7.64 12.09 -14.71
C SER A 201 -8.86 11.18 -14.76
N ASP A 202 -8.81 10.21 -15.66
CA ASP A 202 -9.92 9.29 -15.90
C ASP A 202 -10.29 8.51 -14.63
N PHE A 203 -9.30 8.02 -13.88
CA PHE A 203 -9.61 7.38 -12.60
C PHE A 203 -10.30 8.33 -11.61
N MET A 204 -9.83 9.56 -11.47
CA MET A 204 -10.42 10.53 -10.53
C MET A 204 -11.89 10.85 -10.90
N ARG A 205 -12.16 10.97 -12.20
CA ARG A 205 -13.51 11.19 -12.75
C ARG A 205 -14.41 10.00 -12.48
N ILE A 206 -13.96 8.78 -12.84
CA ILE A 206 -14.72 7.54 -12.63
C ILE A 206 -14.96 7.28 -11.15
N ALA A 207 -13.96 7.44 -10.30
CA ALA A 207 -14.08 7.29 -8.85
C ALA A 207 -15.13 8.24 -8.28
N LYS A 208 -15.16 9.51 -8.74
CA LYS A 208 -16.17 10.49 -8.33
C LYS A 208 -17.58 10.05 -8.75
N GLN A 209 -17.78 9.59 -9.98
CA GLN A 209 -19.06 9.08 -10.47
C GLN A 209 -19.58 7.90 -9.65
N LEU A 210 -18.66 7.04 -9.20
CA LEU A 210 -19.01 5.89 -8.34
C LEU A 210 -19.06 6.24 -6.84
N SER A 211 -19.00 7.53 -6.48
CA SER A 211 -18.97 7.99 -5.08
C SER A 211 -17.81 7.35 -4.27
N ILE A 212 -16.66 7.16 -4.92
CA ILE A 212 -15.43 6.71 -4.31
C ILE A 212 -14.58 7.94 -4.00
N LEU A 213 -14.51 8.31 -2.72
CA LEU A 213 -13.84 9.54 -2.28
C LEU A 213 -12.42 9.30 -1.79
N PRO A 214 -11.52 10.30 -1.96
CA PRO A 214 -10.16 10.21 -1.44
C PRO A 214 -10.12 10.07 0.08
N ILE A 215 -9.22 9.23 0.57
CA ILE A 215 -9.00 9.02 2.01
C ILE A 215 -7.52 8.87 2.33
N ARG A 216 -7.06 9.49 3.42
CA ARG A 216 -5.72 9.29 3.94
C ARG A 216 -5.66 8.05 4.82
N ILE A 217 -5.31 6.91 4.24
CA ILE A 217 -5.25 5.62 4.92
C ILE A 217 -3.82 5.04 4.94
N SER A 218 -3.49 4.30 6.00
CA SER A 218 -2.25 3.54 6.14
C SER A 218 -2.61 2.12 6.55
N LYS A 219 -2.25 1.13 5.73
CA LYS A 219 -2.46 -0.29 6.06
C LYS A 219 -1.88 -0.63 7.44
N TYR A 220 -0.61 -0.24 7.68
CA TYR A 220 0.05 -0.45 8.96
C TYR A 220 -0.76 0.11 10.13
N CYS A 221 -1.19 1.38 10.07
CA CYS A 221 -1.92 1.98 11.20
C CYS A 221 -3.31 1.37 11.42
N ILE A 222 -4.03 1.04 10.34
CA ILE A 222 -5.36 0.44 10.46
C ILE A 222 -5.27 -0.98 11.00
N SER A 223 -4.34 -1.79 10.50
CA SER A 223 -4.16 -3.15 11.03
C SER A 223 -3.64 -3.15 12.46
N THR A 224 -2.75 -2.20 12.84
CA THR A 224 -2.33 -2.02 14.23
C THR A 224 -3.52 -1.77 15.15
N LEU A 225 -4.45 -0.90 14.75
CA LEU A 225 -5.67 -0.61 15.52
C LEU A 225 -6.59 -1.81 15.67
N LYS A 226 -6.70 -2.61 14.62
CA LYS A 226 -7.56 -3.80 14.63
C LYS A 226 -6.98 -4.92 15.50
N LEU A 227 -5.65 -5.09 15.46
CA LEU A 227 -4.94 -6.11 16.26
C LEU A 227 -4.72 -5.69 17.71
N ASN A 228 -4.69 -4.39 18.01
CA ASN A 228 -4.39 -3.85 19.34
C ASN A 228 -5.38 -2.73 19.67
N PRO A 229 -6.59 -3.06 20.17
CA PRO A 229 -7.63 -2.08 20.45
C PRO A 229 -7.26 -1.04 21.53
N VAL A 230 -6.30 -1.35 22.38
CA VAL A 230 -5.84 -0.48 23.48
C VAL A 230 -4.90 0.64 23.04
N VAL A 231 -4.38 0.60 21.81
CA VAL A 231 -3.48 1.66 21.34
C VAL A 231 -4.25 2.97 21.11
N LYS A 232 -3.56 4.09 21.29
CA LYS A 232 -4.11 5.42 21.07
C LYS A 232 -4.71 5.55 19.67
N SER A 233 -6.00 5.82 19.55
CA SER A 233 -6.76 5.69 18.29
C SER A 233 -7.63 6.89 17.92
N ASN A 234 -7.80 7.87 18.84
CA ASN A 234 -8.76 8.98 18.69
C ASN A 234 -8.67 9.69 17.33
N ARG A 235 -7.47 9.97 16.81
CA ARG A 235 -7.28 10.64 15.51
C ARG A 235 -7.55 9.74 14.30
N PHE A 236 -7.79 8.47 14.50
CA PHE A 236 -8.18 7.53 13.44
C PHE A 236 -9.64 7.12 13.52
N LYS A 237 -10.41 7.58 14.53
CA LYS A 237 -11.81 7.23 14.75
C LYS A 237 -12.67 7.38 13.49
N GLU A 238 -12.62 8.53 12.83
CA GLU A 238 -13.36 8.77 11.58
C GLU A 238 -13.02 7.78 10.47
N LYS A 239 -11.73 7.43 10.34
CA LYS A 239 -11.28 6.45 9.32
C LYS A 239 -11.76 5.05 9.63
N VAL A 240 -11.74 4.67 10.92
CA VAL A 240 -12.24 3.36 11.36
C VAL A 240 -13.73 3.27 11.14
N LEU A 241 -14.49 4.31 11.52
CA LEU A 241 -15.94 4.38 11.26
C LEU A 241 -16.26 4.30 9.78
N PHE A 242 -15.52 5.03 8.94
CA PHE A 242 -15.66 4.95 7.49
C PHE A 242 -15.43 3.54 6.96
N LEU A 243 -14.34 2.87 7.38
CA LEU A 243 -14.05 1.50 6.95
C LEU A 243 -15.11 0.51 7.45
N ASN A 244 -15.57 0.64 8.70
CA ASN A 244 -16.64 -0.19 9.25
C ASN A 244 -17.95 -0.02 8.42
N LYS A 245 -18.32 1.22 8.08
CA LYS A 245 -19.45 1.49 7.18
C LYS A 245 -19.30 0.84 5.81
N LEU A 246 -18.07 0.76 5.28
CA LEU A 246 -17.81 0.04 4.03
C LEU A 246 -17.97 -1.48 4.18
N ILE A 247 -17.84 -2.05 5.34
CA ILE A 247 -17.94 -3.49 5.58
C ILE A 247 -19.38 -3.91 5.88
N SER A 248 -20.14 -3.07 6.65
CA SER A 248 -21.45 -3.40 7.20
C SER A 248 -22.59 -3.26 6.19
N ASN A 249 -22.48 -2.38 5.23
CA ASN A 249 -23.48 -2.19 4.17
C ASN A 249 -23.12 -2.99 2.93
#